data_0e2d73995a9fb9d3566daead9163c536
#
_entry.id   0e2d73995a9fb9d3566daead9163c536
#
_cell.length_a   1.000
_cell.length_b   1.000
_cell.length_c   1.000
_cell.angle_alpha   90.00
_cell.angle_beta   90.00
_cell.angle_gamma   90.00
#
_symmetry.space_group_name_H-M   'P 1'
#
loop_
_entity.id
_entity.type
_entity.pdbx_description
1 polymer ?
#
loop_
_entity_poly.entity_id
_entity_poly.type
_entity_poly.pdbx_seq_one_letter_code
_entity_poly.pdbx_strand_id
1 'polypeptide(L)'
;MMTRRQHHPSDSGPLKDRVVVVTGAARGLGEGLAHALARRGARLALLGLEEERLRRLAAALPGRSAHWTVDVADADGLAAAAEAVRDTLGEPSVVVANAGVALGGPLLECEPAAWRRVVDVNLVGSALTVRAFLPGLLRTHGYYLQVASLAALAPSPLLTAYCASKSGVEAFAHAFRAEVAHQGVGVGIAYLSWADTDMIRAADETAVFRELRTHMPWPLSATHGTAPFVRAMVRGIERRSAHVYAPRWLRGANAARACLPSVITYRSRQVLAAHGDAPLPPTGLLGPGGSAAGSAGPDHPELRAEEEPRQAE
;
A
#
# COMPACT_ATOMS: atom_id res chain seq x y z
N MET A 1 10.31 22.91 49.16
CA MET A 1 11.06 23.07 47.92
C MET A 1 10.46 22.06 46.90
N MET A 2 9.40 22.48 46.17
CA MET A 2 8.69 21.60 45.24
C MET A 2 9.39 21.70 43.88
N THR A 3 10.00 20.61 43.45
CA THR A 3 10.59 20.48 42.10
C THR A 3 9.47 20.39 41.08
N ARG A 4 9.28 21.46 40.31
CA ARG A 4 8.47 21.45 39.09
C ARG A 4 9.07 20.44 38.09
N ARG A 5 8.39 19.31 37.87
CA ARG A 5 8.65 18.45 36.74
C ARG A 5 8.37 19.26 35.47
N GLN A 6 9.42 19.56 34.71
CA GLN A 6 9.31 20.12 33.38
C GLN A 6 8.65 19.07 32.48
N HIS A 7 7.39 19.30 32.12
CA HIS A 7 6.72 18.55 31.07
C HIS A 7 7.39 18.91 29.74
N HIS A 8 8.14 17.97 29.17
CA HIS A 8 8.59 18.09 27.79
C HIS A 8 7.38 17.98 26.85
N PRO A 9 7.19 18.89 25.86
CA PRO A 9 6.06 18.87 24.92
C PRO A 9 6.01 17.66 23.98
N SER A 10 7.03 16.80 23.99
CA SER A 10 7.13 15.61 23.14
C SER A 10 6.42 14.37 23.68
N ASP A 11 5.82 14.45 24.88
CA ASP A 11 5.35 13.26 25.61
C ASP A 11 3.83 12.98 25.44
N SER A 12 3.11 13.69 24.58
CA SER A 12 1.64 13.60 24.44
C SER A 12 1.11 13.60 23.00
N GLY A 13 1.85 13.03 22.05
CA GLY A 13 1.41 12.95 20.65
C GLY A 13 0.22 11.99 20.45
N PRO A 14 -0.66 12.23 19.43
CA PRO A 14 -1.87 11.43 19.21
C PRO A 14 -1.60 9.96 18.88
N LEU A 15 -0.35 9.62 18.53
CA LEU A 15 0.08 8.25 18.20
C LEU A 15 0.89 7.58 19.32
N LYS A 16 1.20 8.29 20.40
CA LYS A 16 1.94 7.71 21.52
C LYS A 16 1.20 6.49 22.08
N ASP A 17 1.93 5.39 22.21
CA ASP A 17 1.44 4.08 22.71
C ASP A 17 0.31 3.45 21.89
N ARG A 18 -0.07 4.04 20.75
CA ARG A 18 -1.06 3.47 19.84
C ARG A 18 -0.45 2.31 19.05
N VAL A 19 -1.18 1.22 18.93
CA VAL A 19 -0.79 0.10 18.07
C VAL A 19 -1.16 0.43 16.63
N VAL A 20 -0.17 0.47 15.76
CA VAL A 20 -0.30 0.78 14.33
C VAL A 20 0.17 -0.41 13.51
N VAL A 21 -0.71 -0.96 12.71
CA VAL A 21 -0.44 -2.04 11.76
C VAL A 21 -0.08 -1.43 10.40
N VAL A 22 1.02 -1.89 9.79
CA VAL A 22 1.43 -1.46 8.45
C VAL A 22 1.70 -2.70 7.59
N THR A 23 0.92 -2.89 6.52
CA THR A 23 1.19 -3.95 5.54
C THR A 23 2.18 -3.48 4.47
N GLY A 24 2.96 -4.40 3.92
CA GLY A 24 4.04 -4.07 2.99
C GLY A 24 5.10 -3.18 3.64
N ALA A 25 5.43 -3.46 4.91
CA ALA A 25 6.31 -2.63 5.73
C ALA A 25 7.80 -2.80 5.40
N ALA A 26 8.19 -3.85 4.66
CA ALA A 26 9.58 -4.24 4.46
C ALA A 26 10.42 -3.24 3.64
N ARG A 27 9.79 -2.34 2.89
CA ARG A 27 10.47 -1.41 1.97
C ARG A 27 9.66 -0.17 1.62
N GLY A 28 10.31 0.77 0.94
CA GLY A 28 9.69 1.92 0.28
C GLY A 28 8.85 2.80 1.20
N LEU A 29 7.58 3.02 0.83
CA LEU A 29 6.67 3.85 1.62
C LEU A 29 6.32 3.21 2.97
N GLY A 30 6.15 1.87 3.01
CA GLY A 30 5.83 1.15 4.24
C GLY A 30 6.93 1.26 5.29
N GLU A 31 8.19 1.04 4.88
CA GLU A 31 9.37 1.21 5.74
C GLU A 31 9.52 2.66 6.23
N GLY A 32 9.44 3.61 5.30
CA GLY A 32 9.50 5.03 5.66
C GLY A 32 8.40 5.45 6.62
N LEU A 33 7.19 4.90 6.45
CA LEU A 33 6.05 5.14 7.34
C LEU A 33 6.30 4.53 8.72
N ALA A 34 6.80 3.29 8.79
CA ALA A 34 7.17 2.64 10.05
C ALA A 34 8.16 3.48 10.86
N HIS A 35 9.24 3.94 10.24
CA HIS A 35 10.19 4.85 10.88
C HIS A 35 9.55 6.15 11.39
N ALA A 36 8.66 6.74 10.60
CA ALA A 36 8.03 7.99 10.97
C ALA A 36 7.02 7.85 12.11
N LEU A 37 6.28 6.74 12.17
CA LEU A 37 5.31 6.42 13.22
C LEU A 37 6.02 6.02 14.53
N ALA A 38 7.12 5.22 14.45
CA ALA A 38 7.91 4.85 15.62
C ALA A 38 8.49 6.09 16.33
N ARG A 39 9.00 7.06 15.57
CA ARG A 39 9.47 8.36 16.14
C ARG A 39 8.35 9.17 16.82
N ARG A 40 7.08 8.82 16.60
CA ARG A 40 5.92 9.42 17.28
C ARG A 40 5.44 8.60 18.48
N GLY A 41 6.20 7.58 18.87
CA GLY A 41 5.91 6.73 20.00
C GLY A 41 4.84 5.66 19.74
N ALA A 42 4.51 5.37 18.48
CA ALA A 42 3.61 4.27 18.15
C ALA A 42 4.27 2.91 18.40
N ARG A 43 3.46 1.92 18.77
CA ARG A 43 3.84 0.49 18.79
C ARG A 43 3.53 -0.06 17.41
N LEU A 44 4.49 -0.71 16.75
CA LEU A 44 4.35 -1.07 15.35
C LEU A 44 4.22 -2.57 15.13
N ALA A 45 3.16 -2.95 14.43
CA ALA A 45 3.00 -4.26 13.82
C ALA A 45 3.37 -4.16 12.33
N LEU A 46 4.48 -4.79 11.93
CA LEU A 46 5.03 -4.76 10.60
C LEU A 46 4.69 -6.05 9.87
N LEU A 47 3.85 -5.97 8.82
CA LEU A 47 3.39 -7.12 8.06
C LEU A 47 3.95 -7.07 6.62
N GLY A 48 4.33 -8.24 6.08
CA GLY A 48 4.80 -8.38 4.70
C GLY A 48 5.39 -9.75 4.43
N LEU A 49 5.96 -9.95 3.25
CA LEU A 49 6.50 -11.25 2.82
C LEU A 49 8.00 -11.43 3.13
N GLU A 50 8.73 -10.34 3.33
CA GLU A 50 10.19 -10.34 3.39
C GLU A 50 10.67 -10.40 4.85
N GLU A 51 10.60 -11.56 5.46
CA GLU A 51 10.85 -11.81 6.89
C GLU A 51 12.12 -11.14 7.40
N GLU A 52 13.25 -11.39 6.74
CA GLU A 52 14.55 -10.86 7.18
C GLU A 52 14.61 -9.32 7.16
N ARG A 53 13.95 -8.69 6.18
CA ARG A 53 13.84 -7.23 6.15
C ARG A 53 12.94 -6.69 7.24
N LEU A 54 11.79 -7.34 7.47
CA LEU A 54 10.87 -6.97 8.54
C LEU A 54 11.52 -7.12 9.91
N ARG A 55 12.25 -8.21 10.14
CA ARG A 55 13.00 -8.48 11.37
C ARG A 55 14.03 -7.39 11.64
N ARG A 56 14.85 -7.06 10.63
CA ARG A 56 15.85 -5.97 10.74
C ARG A 56 15.20 -4.62 11.00
N LEU A 57 14.11 -4.32 10.29
CA LEU A 57 13.37 -3.08 10.51
C LEU A 57 12.82 -3.01 11.94
N ALA A 58 12.15 -4.07 12.41
CA ALA A 58 11.62 -4.11 13.77
C ALA A 58 12.71 -3.88 14.84
N ALA A 59 13.89 -4.47 14.65
CA ALA A 59 15.02 -4.31 15.55
C ALA A 59 15.63 -2.89 15.53
N ALA A 60 15.54 -2.18 14.40
CA ALA A 60 16.11 -0.85 14.22
C ALA A 60 15.17 0.29 14.67
N LEU A 61 13.88 0.02 14.83
CA LEU A 61 12.90 1.04 15.21
C LEU A 61 12.96 1.38 16.69
N PRO A 62 12.80 2.65 17.06
CA PRO A 62 12.66 3.03 18.47
C PRO A 62 11.30 2.56 19.01
N GLY A 63 11.28 2.13 20.28
CA GLY A 63 10.05 1.69 20.95
C GLY A 63 9.68 0.24 20.69
N ARG A 64 8.41 -0.12 20.93
CA ARG A 64 7.92 -1.50 20.74
C ARG A 64 7.49 -1.72 19.31
N SER A 65 8.14 -2.65 18.64
CA SER A 65 7.78 -3.11 17.29
C SER A 65 7.95 -4.62 17.20
N ALA A 66 7.10 -5.25 16.41
CA ALA A 66 7.17 -6.66 16.08
C ALA A 66 6.78 -6.87 14.62
N HIS A 67 7.15 -8.01 14.05
CA HIS A 67 6.89 -8.32 12.65
C HIS A 67 6.22 -9.68 12.50
N TRP A 68 5.47 -9.81 11.41
CA TRP A 68 4.82 -11.04 10.99
C TRP A 68 4.97 -11.22 9.49
N THR A 69 5.44 -12.39 9.10
CA THR A 69 5.50 -12.78 7.69
C THR A 69 4.14 -13.30 7.27
N VAL A 70 3.46 -12.55 6.42
CA VAL A 70 2.11 -12.88 5.96
C VAL A 70 1.85 -12.30 4.58
N ASP A 71 1.23 -13.11 3.71
CA ASP A 71 0.64 -12.62 2.48
C ASP A 71 -0.70 -11.95 2.78
N VAL A 72 -0.88 -10.72 2.34
CA VAL A 72 -2.17 -10.01 2.52
C VAL A 72 -3.33 -10.66 1.76
N ALA A 73 -3.05 -11.50 0.76
CA ALA A 73 -4.07 -12.28 0.06
C ALA A 73 -4.48 -13.59 0.81
N ASP A 74 -3.77 -13.94 1.88
CA ASP A 74 -4.08 -15.08 2.74
C ASP A 74 -4.96 -14.63 3.92
N ALA A 75 -6.24 -15.03 3.90
CA ALA A 75 -7.21 -14.65 4.92
C ALA A 75 -6.91 -15.27 6.29
N ASP A 76 -6.49 -16.53 6.31
CA ASP A 76 -6.22 -17.28 7.55
C ASP A 76 -4.90 -16.79 8.18
N GLY A 77 -3.87 -16.56 7.36
CA GLY A 77 -2.62 -15.95 7.80
C GLY A 77 -2.83 -14.55 8.38
N LEU A 78 -3.69 -13.72 7.78
CA LEU A 78 -4.03 -12.40 8.32
C LEU A 78 -4.82 -12.50 9.63
N ALA A 79 -5.73 -13.47 9.76
CA ALA A 79 -6.48 -13.69 11.00
C ALA A 79 -5.51 -14.08 12.15
N ALA A 80 -4.64 -15.04 11.90
CA ALA A 80 -3.61 -15.45 12.86
C ALA A 80 -2.66 -14.29 13.24
N ALA A 81 -2.23 -13.48 12.24
CA ALA A 81 -1.41 -12.31 12.49
C ALA A 81 -2.15 -11.26 13.34
N ALA A 82 -3.44 -11.06 13.13
CA ALA A 82 -4.23 -10.12 13.92
C ALA A 82 -4.34 -10.52 15.39
N GLU A 83 -4.51 -11.81 15.69
CA GLU A 83 -4.48 -12.35 17.04
C GLU A 83 -3.10 -12.16 17.68
N ALA A 84 -2.04 -12.55 16.98
CA ALA A 84 -0.67 -12.41 17.46
C ALA A 84 -0.27 -10.93 17.72
N VAL A 85 -0.74 -10.00 16.89
CA VAL A 85 -0.56 -8.55 17.10
C VAL A 85 -1.24 -8.10 18.38
N ARG A 86 -2.50 -8.52 18.59
CA ARG A 86 -3.27 -8.17 19.79
C ARG A 86 -2.56 -8.66 21.05
N ASP A 87 -2.10 -9.90 21.04
CA ASP A 87 -1.45 -10.53 22.20
C ASP A 87 -0.07 -9.93 22.50
N THR A 88 0.67 -9.54 21.44
CA THR A 88 2.04 -8.98 21.58
C THR A 88 2.05 -7.49 21.86
N LEU A 89 1.26 -6.70 21.13
CA LEU A 89 1.33 -5.23 21.16
C LEU A 89 0.09 -4.58 21.76
N GLY A 90 -1.03 -5.29 21.83
CA GLY A 90 -2.33 -4.78 22.25
C GLY A 90 -3.26 -4.50 21.08
N GLU A 91 -4.42 -3.91 21.40
CA GLU A 91 -5.48 -3.65 20.41
C GLU A 91 -5.05 -2.66 19.32
N PRO A 92 -5.17 -3.03 18.04
CA PRO A 92 -4.90 -2.13 16.92
C PRO A 92 -5.81 -0.91 16.96
N SER A 93 -5.21 0.28 16.88
CA SER A 93 -5.95 1.53 16.79
C SER A 93 -5.75 2.26 15.45
N VAL A 94 -4.76 1.84 14.68
CA VAL A 94 -4.55 2.29 13.30
C VAL A 94 -4.15 1.09 12.44
N VAL A 95 -4.75 0.98 11.26
CA VAL A 95 -4.37 -0.01 10.24
C VAL A 95 -4.11 0.71 8.94
N VAL A 96 -2.92 0.47 8.36
CA VAL A 96 -2.53 1.03 7.07
C VAL A 96 -2.39 -0.10 6.05
N ALA A 97 -3.35 -0.21 5.14
CA ALA A 97 -3.26 -1.09 3.98
C ALA A 97 -2.37 -0.42 2.92
N ASN A 98 -1.08 -0.74 2.99
CA ASN A 98 -0.04 -0.17 2.12
C ASN A 98 0.55 -1.22 1.17
N ALA A 99 0.47 -2.51 1.48
CA ALA A 99 0.94 -3.56 0.58
C ALA A 99 0.37 -3.38 -0.83
N GLY A 100 1.21 -3.59 -1.83
CA GLY A 100 0.79 -3.44 -3.21
C GLY A 100 1.89 -3.76 -4.19
N VAL A 101 1.48 -4.29 -5.34
CA VAL A 101 2.33 -4.65 -6.47
C VAL A 101 1.76 -4.04 -7.75
N ALA A 102 2.57 -3.99 -8.79
CA ALA A 102 2.15 -3.52 -10.11
C ALA A 102 2.67 -4.45 -11.20
N LEU A 103 1.94 -4.51 -12.30
CA LEU A 103 2.27 -5.23 -13.52
C LEU A 103 2.12 -4.24 -14.68
N GLY A 104 3.07 -4.24 -15.58
CA GLY A 104 3.05 -3.41 -16.78
C GLY A 104 3.09 -4.23 -18.06
N GLY A 105 2.44 -3.73 -19.11
CA GLY A 105 2.44 -4.32 -20.45
C GLY A 105 1.08 -4.26 -21.12
N PRO A 106 1.04 -4.56 -22.45
CA PRO A 106 -0.21 -4.75 -23.18
C PRO A 106 -1.02 -5.88 -22.53
N LEU A 107 -2.34 -5.70 -22.46
CA LEU A 107 -3.22 -6.68 -21.79
C LEU A 107 -3.09 -8.10 -22.37
N LEU A 108 -2.92 -8.20 -23.68
CA LEU A 108 -2.78 -9.48 -24.37
C LEU A 108 -1.49 -10.24 -23.98
N GLU A 109 -0.42 -9.48 -23.67
CA GLU A 109 0.90 -10.02 -23.37
C GLU A 109 1.10 -10.28 -21.85
N CYS A 110 0.19 -9.76 -21.03
CA CYS A 110 0.25 -9.95 -19.59
C CYS A 110 -0.23 -11.34 -19.19
N GLU A 111 0.58 -12.07 -18.46
CA GLU A 111 0.22 -13.35 -17.86
C GLU A 111 -1.06 -13.20 -17.00
N PRO A 112 -2.14 -14.00 -17.24
CA PRO A 112 -3.39 -13.88 -16.50
C PRO A 112 -3.23 -14.08 -14.99
N ALA A 113 -2.35 -14.97 -14.55
CA ALA A 113 -2.05 -15.21 -13.14
C ALA A 113 -1.40 -13.98 -12.50
N ALA A 114 -0.43 -13.35 -13.18
CA ALA A 114 0.22 -12.14 -12.70
C ALA A 114 -0.78 -10.95 -12.64
N TRP A 115 -1.66 -10.83 -13.64
CA TRP A 115 -2.73 -9.83 -13.65
C TRP A 115 -3.67 -10.00 -12.44
N ARG A 116 -4.12 -11.26 -12.20
CA ARG A 116 -4.95 -11.61 -11.04
C ARG A 116 -4.23 -11.30 -9.75
N ARG A 117 -2.94 -11.66 -9.63
CA ARG A 117 -2.15 -11.41 -8.43
C ARG A 117 -2.09 -9.94 -8.03
N VAL A 118 -2.05 -9.02 -8.99
CA VAL A 118 -2.13 -7.57 -8.71
C VAL A 118 -3.46 -7.22 -8.04
N VAL A 119 -4.57 -7.79 -8.50
CA VAL A 119 -5.89 -7.55 -7.91
C VAL A 119 -5.99 -8.20 -6.52
N ASP A 120 -5.50 -9.42 -6.38
CA ASP A 120 -5.52 -10.16 -5.11
C ASP A 120 -4.73 -9.43 -4.03
N VAL A 121 -3.51 -8.99 -4.32
CA VAL A 121 -2.70 -8.24 -3.35
C VAL A 121 -3.28 -6.86 -3.06
N ASN A 122 -3.57 -6.08 -4.10
CA ASN A 122 -3.90 -4.67 -3.92
C ASN A 122 -5.32 -4.46 -3.40
N LEU A 123 -6.31 -5.17 -3.94
CA LEU A 123 -7.73 -4.98 -3.62
C LEU A 123 -8.22 -5.99 -2.59
N VAL A 124 -8.13 -7.29 -2.88
CA VAL A 124 -8.62 -8.33 -1.98
C VAL A 124 -7.81 -8.31 -0.68
N GLY A 125 -6.49 -8.22 -0.76
CA GLY A 125 -5.59 -8.13 0.39
C GLY A 125 -5.84 -6.91 1.28
N SER A 126 -6.23 -5.77 0.70
CA SER A 126 -6.65 -4.59 1.48
C SER A 126 -7.94 -4.85 2.26
N ALA A 127 -8.93 -5.50 1.63
CA ALA A 127 -10.20 -5.86 2.26
C ALA A 127 -10.00 -6.91 3.37
N LEU A 128 -9.20 -7.96 3.09
CA LEU A 128 -8.85 -8.99 4.08
C LEU A 128 -8.07 -8.39 5.26
N THR A 129 -7.12 -7.49 4.99
CA THR A 129 -6.38 -6.79 6.03
C THR A 129 -7.33 -6.06 6.99
N VAL A 130 -8.21 -5.19 6.48
CA VAL A 130 -9.10 -4.47 7.37
C VAL A 130 -10.09 -5.40 8.07
N ARG A 131 -10.58 -6.45 7.41
CA ARG A 131 -11.46 -7.46 8.01
C ARG A 131 -10.80 -8.13 9.22
N ALA A 132 -9.56 -8.56 9.11
CA ALA A 132 -8.83 -9.22 10.20
C ALA A 132 -8.64 -8.29 11.41
N PHE A 133 -8.33 -7.03 11.18
CA PHE A 133 -8.06 -6.04 12.23
C PHE A 133 -9.28 -5.22 12.66
N LEU A 134 -10.44 -5.36 12.00
CA LEU A 134 -11.66 -4.59 12.29
C LEU A 134 -12.15 -4.75 13.73
N PRO A 135 -12.14 -5.94 14.35
CA PRO A 135 -12.55 -6.06 15.75
C PRO A 135 -11.75 -5.15 16.69
N GLY A 136 -10.45 -5.02 16.48
CA GLY A 136 -9.59 -4.11 17.24
C GLY A 136 -9.90 -2.63 16.95
N LEU A 137 -10.10 -2.28 15.67
CA LEU A 137 -10.49 -0.92 15.28
C LEU A 137 -11.84 -0.51 15.88
N LEU A 138 -12.80 -1.41 15.96
CA LEU A 138 -14.09 -1.15 16.59
C LEU A 138 -13.93 -0.89 18.09
N ARG A 139 -13.17 -1.71 18.82
CA ARG A 139 -12.90 -1.51 20.26
C ARG A 139 -12.17 -0.22 20.59
N THR A 140 -11.27 0.21 19.68
CA THR A 140 -10.45 1.41 19.88
C THR A 140 -11.04 2.68 19.26
N HIS A 141 -12.20 2.59 18.58
CA HIS A 141 -12.72 3.62 17.69
C HIS A 141 -11.61 4.12 16.74
N GLY A 142 -10.90 3.16 16.16
CA GLY A 142 -9.64 3.34 15.47
C GLY A 142 -9.75 4.01 14.09
N TYR A 143 -8.65 3.94 13.33
CA TYR A 143 -8.56 4.56 12.01
C TYR A 143 -7.92 3.61 11.00
N TYR A 144 -8.57 3.44 9.85
CA TYR A 144 -8.06 2.71 8.70
C TYR A 144 -7.57 3.68 7.62
N LEU A 145 -6.36 3.49 7.11
CA LEU A 145 -5.82 4.23 5.96
C LEU A 145 -5.59 3.30 4.79
N GLN A 146 -6.36 3.49 3.72
CA GLN A 146 -6.15 2.82 2.44
C GLN A 146 -5.13 3.58 1.59
N VAL A 147 -4.05 2.92 1.20
CA VAL A 147 -3.11 3.51 0.23
C VAL A 147 -3.62 3.24 -1.19
N ALA A 148 -4.13 4.27 -1.81
CA ALA A 148 -4.52 4.33 -3.21
C ALA A 148 -3.40 4.94 -4.08
N SER A 149 -3.73 5.46 -5.24
CA SER A 149 -2.77 6.01 -6.20
C SER A 149 -3.42 7.07 -7.08
N LEU A 150 -2.60 7.88 -7.76
CA LEU A 150 -3.03 8.65 -8.93
C LEU A 150 -3.74 7.76 -9.97
N ALA A 151 -3.34 6.49 -10.09
CA ALA A 151 -3.94 5.51 -10.98
C ALA A 151 -5.43 5.24 -10.72
N ALA A 152 -5.95 5.53 -9.53
CA ALA A 152 -7.38 5.48 -9.23
C ALA A 152 -8.15 6.66 -9.83
N LEU A 153 -7.47 7.78 -10.08
CA LEU A 153 -8.05 9.02 -10.63
C LEU A 153 -7.82 9.15 -12.13
N ALA A 154 -6.66 8.70 -12.59
CA ALA A 154 -6.13 8.89 -13.93
C ALA A 154 -5.57 7.54 -14.43
N PRO A 155 -6.42 6.67 -15.04
CA PRO A 155 -5.98 5.36 -15.49
C PRO A 155 -4.92 5.49 -16.59
N SER A 156 -3.79 4.81 -16.42
CA SER A 156 -2.69 4.81 -17.39
C SER A 156 -2.78 3.59 -18.31
N PRO A 157 -2.50 3.72 -19.62
CA PRO A 157 -2.33 2.58 -20.50
C PRO A 157 -1.19 1.68 -19.99
N LEU A 158 -1.20 0.43 -20.40
CA LEU A 158 -0.23 -0.61 -20.02
C LEU A 158 -0.16 -0.93 -18.51
N LEU A 159 -1.09 -0.40 -17.69
CA LEU A 159 -1.20 -0.64 -16.25
C LEU A 159 -2.61 -1.10 -15.87
N THR A 160 -3.26 -1.91 -16.70
CA THR A 160 -4.69 -2.25 -16.55
C THR A 160 -5.01 -2.90 -15.22
N ALA A 161 -4.24 -3.90 -14.78
CA ALA A 161 -4.42 -4.56 -13.49
C ALA A 161 -4.24 -3.58 -12.32
N TYR A 162 -3.19 -2.77 -12.38
CA TYR A 162 -2.89 -1.79 -11.33
C TYR A 162 -3.97 -0.72 -11.22
N CYS A 163 -4.38 -0.15 -12.35
CA CYS A 163 -5.46 0.84 -12.38
C CYS A 163 -6.78 0.27 -11.87
N ALA A 164 -7.16 -0.93 -12.33
CA ALA A 164 -8.35 -1.62 -11.86
C ALA A 164 -8.31 -1.84 -10.34
N SER A 165 -7.19 -2.35 -9.82
CA SER A 165 -7.03 -2.60 -8.38
C SER A 165 -7.07 -1.32 -7.55
N LYS A 166 -6.42 -0.22 -8.02
CA LYS A 166 -6.38 1.05 -7.28
C LYS A 166 -7.69 1.83 -7.34
N SER A 167 -8.47 1.72 -8.44
CA SER A 167 -9.85 2.20 -8.49
C SER A 167 -10.77 1.37 -7.60
N GLY A 168 -10.56 0.05 -7.57
CA GLY A 168 -11.29 -0.87 -6.71
C GLY A 168 -11.11 -0.55 -5.22
N VAL A 169 -9.88 -0.33 -4.74
CA VAL A 169 -9.66 0.02 -3.32
C VAL A 169 -10.20 1.39 -2.94
N GLU A 170 -10.25 2.33 -3.88
CA GLU A 170 -10.91 3.61 -3.65
C GLU A 170 -12.41 3.40 -3.40
N ALA A 171 -13.08 2.68 -4.30
CA ALA A 171 -14.51 2.36 -4.17
C ALA A 171 -14.79 1.57 -2.89
N PHE A 172 -13.97 0.54 -2.61
CA PHE A 172 -14.03 -0.23 -1.38
C PHE A 172 -13.94 0.66 -0.14
N ALA A 173 -12.92 1.54 -0.07
CA ALA A 173 -12.72 2.39 1.10
C ALA A 173 -13.85 3.41 1.30
N HIS A 174 -14.48 3.89 0.23
CA HIS A 174 -15.67 4.74 0.31
C HIS A 174 -16.87 3.99 0.89
N ALA A 175 -17.15 2.78 0.38
CA ALA A 175 -18.25 1.93 0.88
C ALA A 175 -18.01 1.53 2.34
N PHE A 176 -16.80 1.07 2.67
CA PHE A 176 -16.41 0.68 4.03
C PHE A 176 -16.50 1.85 5.01
N ARG A 177 -16.14 3.07 4.61
CA ARG A 177 -16.32 4.28 5.44
C ARG A 177 -17.77 4.49 5.83
N ALA A 178 -18.69 4.35 4.88
CA ALA A 178 -20.12 4.50 5.14
C ALA A 178 -20.64 3.41 6.09
N GLU A 179 -20.13 2.18 5.93
CA GLU A 179 -20.52 1.04 6.76
C GLU A 179 -20.11 1.23 8.24
N VAL A 180 -18.89 1.71 8.53
CA VAL A 180 -18.36 1.75 9.91
C VAL A 180 -18.43 3.11 10.58
N ALA A 181 -18.89 4.14 9.88
CA ALA A 181 -18.91 5.52 10.40
C ALA A 181 -19.70 5.64 11.71
N HIS A 182 -20.86 4.95 11.81
CA HIS A 182 -21.73 4.96 12.99
C HIS A 182 -21.08 4.28 14.21
N GLN A 183 -20.01 3.50 14.01
CA GLN A 183 -19.26 2.80 15.06
C GLN A 183 -17.98 3.56 15.46
N GLY A 184 -17.79 4.79 14.97
CA GLY A 184 -16.66 5.65 15.33
C GLY A 184 -15.32 5.29 14.68
N VAL A 185 -15.29 4.31 13.78
CA VAL A 185 -14.09 3.97 13.02
C VAL A 185 -13.91 4.96 11.87
N GLY A 186 -12.75 5.64 11.87
CA GLY A 186 -12.39 6.54 10.77
C GLY A 186 -11.79 5.77 9.59
N VAL A 187 -12.12 6.18 8.37
CA VAL A 187 -11.53 5.59 7.15
C VAL A 187 -10.99 6.70 6.26
N GLY A 188 -9.71 6.62 5.93
CA GLY A 188 -9.01 7.53 5.05
C GLY A 188 -8.52 6.87 3.76
N ILE A 189 -8.37 7.66 2.71
CA ILE A 189 -7.79 7.25 1.43
C ILE A 189 -6.61 8.15 1.13
N ALA A 190 -5.43 7.56 0.93
CA ALA A 190 -4.22 8.27 0.53
C ALA A 190 -4.00 8.15 -0.98
N TYR A 191 -4.20 9.24 -1.70
CA TYR A 191 -3.87 9.34 -3.12
C TYR A 191 -2.44 9.79 -3.26
N LEU A 192 -1.61 8.92 -3.80
CA LEU A 192 -0.18 9.15 -3.96
C LEU A 192 0.17 9.19 -5.46
N SER A 193 1.08 10.09 -5.83
CA SER A 193 1.67 10.14 -7.18
C SER A 193 2.93 9.25 -7.24
N TRP A 194 3.80 9.50 -8.22
CA TRP A 194 5.03 8.77 -8.44
C TRP A 194 6.02 8.98 -7.27
N ALA A 195 6.07 7.99 -6.38
CA ALA A 195 7.04 7.95 -5.29
C ALA A 195 8.28 7.16 -5.73
N ASP A 196 9.47 7.68 -5.51
CA ASP A 196 10.73 7.00 -5.81
C ASP A 196 10.91 5.75 -4.91
N THR A 197 10.38 4.64 -5.41
CA THR A 197 10.40 3.31 -4.81
C THR A 197 10.99 2.30 -5.79
N ASP A 198 11.36 1.12 -5.30
CA ASP A 198 11.86 0.04 -6.15
C ASP A 198 10.88 -0.31 -7.29
N MET A 199 9.57 -0.25 -7.00
CA MET A 199 8.51 -0.48 -8.00
C MET A 199 8.57 0.54 -9.15
N ILE A 200 8.75 1.82 -8.84
CA ILE A 200 8.80 2.88 -9.86
C ILE A 200 10.13 2.83 -10.61
N ARG A 201 11.23 2.55 -9.93
CA ARG A 201 12.54 2.37 -10.57
C ARG A 201 12.51 1.20 -11.56
N ALA A 202 11.93 0.06 -11.17
CA ALA A 202 11.76 -1.08 -12.08
C ALA A 202 10.85 -0.76 -13.27
N ALA A 203 9.79 0.03 -13.09
CA ALA A 203 8.96 0.51 -14.20
C ALA A 203 9.76 1.39 -15.17
N ASP A 204 10.63 2.26 -14.66
CA ASP A 204 11.46 3.16 -15.46
C ASP A 204 12.59 2.46 -16.23
N GLU A 205 12.94 1.23 -15.89
CA GLU A 205 13.84 0.38 -16.69
C GLU A 205 13.21 0.04 -18.05
N THR A 206 11.87 -0.01 -18.12
CA THR A 206 11.14 -0.27 -19.36
C THR A 206 11.02 1.02 -20.17
N ALA A 207 11.56 1.02 -21.40
CA ALA A 207 11.61 2.23 -22.27
C ALA A 207 10.24 2.85 -22.48
N VAL A 208 9.19 2.04 -22.72
CA VAL A 208 7.83 2.51 -22.99
C VAL A 208 7.18 3.18 -21.79
N PHE A 209 7.35 2.64 -20.59
CA PHE A 209 6.82 3.30 -19.39
C PHE A 209 7.50 4.64 -19.13
N ARG A 210 8.79 4.70 -19.35
CA ARG A 210 9.57 5.94 -19.26
C ARG A 210 9.05 6.96 -20.29
N GLU A 211 8.83 6.53 -21.54
CA GLU A 211 8.31 7.38 -22.59
C GLU A 211 6.89 7.86 -22.30
N LEU A 212 5.96 6.97 -21.97
CA LEU A 212 4.61 7.34 -21.57
C LEU A 212 4.60 8.35 -20.42
N ARG A 213 5.47 8.19 -19.44
CA ARG A 213 5.56 9.11 -18.32
C ARG A 213 6.14 10.46 -18.71
N THR A 214 7.16 10.50 -19.57
CA THR A 214 7.73 11.78 -20.05
C THR A 214 6.76 12.59 -20.88
N HIS A 215 5.80 11.94 -21.54
CA HIS A 215 4.74 12.62 -22.30
C HIS A 215 3.57 13.09 -21.42
N MET A 216 3.54 12.73 -20.14
CA MET A 216 2.56 13.30 -19.21
C MET A 216 2.88 14.77 -18.94
N PRO A 217 1.88 15.68 -18.96
CA PRO A 217 2.12 17.07 -18.63
C PRO A 217 2.58 17.23 -17.17
N TRP A 218 3.47 18.19 -16.93
CA TRP A 218 3.80 18.55 -15.55
C TRP A 218 2.53 19.02 -14.81
N PRO A 219 2.30 18.62 -13.54
CA PRO A 219 3.16 17.87 -12.64
C PRO A 219 2.92 16.34 -12.61
N LEU A 220 2.14 15.78 -13.54
CA LEU A 220 1.79 14.36 -13.55
C LEU A 220 2.99 13.43 -13.82
N SER A 221 4.01 13.93 -14.54
CA SER A 221 5.23 13.18 -14.86
C SER A 221 6.26 13.14 -13.74
N ALA A 222 6.13 14.02 -12.72
CA ALA A 222 7.16 14.22 -11.73
C ALA A 222 7.23 13.08 -10.71
N THR A 223 8.43 12.50 -10.53
CA THR A 223 8.74 11.57 -9.46
C THR A 223 9.30 12.33 -8.26
N HIS A 224 8.86 11.94 -7.07
CA HIS A 224 9.26 12.59 -5.81
C HIS A 224 9.84 11.55 -4.86
N GLY A 225 10.83 11.93 -4.05
CA GLY A 225 11.31 11.09 -2.96
C GLY A 225 10.17 10.67 -2.00
N THR A 226 10.35 9.57 -1.28
CA THR A 226 9.30 9.00 -0.41
C THR A 226 8.91 9.90 0.78
N ALA A 227 9.83 10.73 1.28
CA ALA A 227 9.61 11.51 2.51
C ALA A 227 8.39 12.46 2.50
N PRO A 228 8.06 13.20 1.43
CA PRO A 228 6.84 14.02 1.38
C PRO A 228 5.56 13.20 1.51
N PHE A 229 5.51 12.00 0.91
CA PHE A 229 4.37 11.08 0.97
C PHE A 229 4.19 10.54 2.39
N VAL A 230 5.27 10.06 3.00
CA VAL A 230 5.28 9.59 4.39
C VAL A 230 4.79 10.68 5.33
N ARG A 231 5.31 11.92 5.21
CA ARG A 231 4.84 13.05 6.03
C ARG A 231 3.35 13.34 5.85
N ALA A 232 2.84 13.22 4.62
CA ALA A 232 1.42 13.44 4.33
C ALA A 232 0.55 12.34 4.96
N MET A 233 0.94 11.07 4.81
CA MET A 233 0.23 9.94 5.42
C MET A 233 0.21 10.02 6.94
N VAL A 234 1.35 10.31 7.57
CA VAL A 234 1.41 10.45 9.03
C VAL A 234 0.48 11.57 9.52
N ARG A 235 0.51 12.76 8.89
CA ARG A 235 -0.44 13.83 9.23
C ARG A 235 -1.89 13.42 8.99
N GLY A 236 -2.16 12.63 7.97
CA GLY A 236 -3.47 12.06 7.68
C GLY A 236 -3.95 11.14 8.80
N ILE A 237 -3.08 10.26 9.27
CA ILE A 237 -3.34 9.35 10.39
C ILE A 237 -3.59 10.13 11.69
N GLU A 238 -2.71 11.05 12.05
CA GLU A 238 -2.85 11.89 13.25
C GLU A 238 -4.17 12.67 13.29
N ARG A 239 -4.63 13.13 12.13
CA ARG A 239 -5.88 13.92 11.99
C ARG A 239 -7.10 13.06 11.63
N ARG A 240 -6.93 11.77 11.46
CA ARG A 240 -7.98 10.84 10.98
C ARG A 240 -8.66 11.36 9.70
N SER A 241 -7.85 11.84 8.76
CA SER A 241 -8.33 12.54 7.55
C SER A 241 -9.05 11.59 6.61
N ALA A 242 -10.23 11.99 6.11
CA ALA A 242 -10.95 11.21 5.09
C ALA A 242 -10.18 11.08 3.78
N HIS A 243 -9.37 12.07 3.42
CA HIS A 243 -8.54 12.06 2.21
C HIS A 243 -7.16 12.64 2.49
N VAL A 244 -6.14 11.97 1.99
CA VAL A 244 -4.73 12.41 2.01
C VAL A 244 -4.27 12.50 0.56
N TYR A 245 -3.82 13.69 0.15
CA TYR A 245 -3.32 13.93 -1.21
C TYR A 245 -1.82 14.27 -1.14
N ALA A 246 -1.02 13.50 -1.79
CA ALA A 246 0.42 13.75 -1.89
C ALA A 246 0.93 13.44 -3.30
N PRO A 247 1.37 14.46 -4.05
CA PRO A 247 1.36 15.92 -3.75
C PRO A 247 -0.05 16.53 -3.68
N ARG A 248 -0.15 17.74 -3.15
CA ARG A 248 -1.46 18.41 -2.91
C ARG A 248 -2.26 18.70 -4.18
N TRP A 249 -1.61 18.82 -5.35
CA TRP A 249 -2.29 19.06 -6.62
C TRP A 249 -3.24 17.92 -7.02
N LEU A 250 -3.04 16.70 -6.46
CA LEU A 250 -3.97 15.56 -6.67
C LEU A 250 -5.42 15.87 -6.25
N ARG A 251 -5.64 16.85 -5.38
CA ARG A 251 -6.99 17.32 -5.07
C ARG A 251 -7.68 17.90 -6.31
N GLY A 252 -6.94 18.67 -7.10
CA GLY A 252 -7.44 19.20 -8.38
C GLY A 252 -7.69 18.10 -9.40
N ALA A 253 -6.78 17.13 -9.51
CA ALA A 253 -6.98 15.95 -10.34
C ALA A 253 -8.23 15.15 -9.94
N ASN A 254 -8.46 14.98 -8.64
CA ASN A 254 -9.67 14.31 -8.15
C ASN A 254 -10.95 15.09 -8.52
N ALA A 255 -10.94 16.41 -8.42
CA ALA A 255 -12.09 17.24 -8.81
C ALA A 255 -12.36 17.17 -10.34
N ALA A 256 -11.30 17.04 -11.14
CA ALA A 256 -11.39 16.94 -12.60
C ALA A 256 -11.47 15.49 -13.13
N ARG A 257 -11.62 14.50 -12.26
CA ARG A 257 -11.47 13.08 -12.60
C ARG A 257 -12.36 12.58 -13.75
N ALA A 258 -13.53 13.15 -13.91
CA ALA A 258 -14.46 12.79 -14.99
C ALA A 258 -13.88 13.08 -16.39
N CYS A 259 -13.01 14.07 -16.54
CA CYS A 259 -12.38 14.45 -17.80
C CYS A 259 -11.06 13.70 -18.08
N LEU A 260 -10.41 13.17 -17.04
CA LEU A 260 -9.07 12.58 -17.16
C LEU A 260 -9.01 11.38 -18.11
N PRO A 261 -9.96 10.42 -18.11
CA PRO A 261 -9.91 9.28 -19.02
C PRO A 261 -9.87 9.69 -20.49
N SER A 262 -10.68 10.65 -20.90
CA SER A 262 -10.73 11.13 -22.30
C SER A 262 -9.41 11.80 -22.71
N VAL A 263 -8.84 12.63 -21.82
CA VAL A 263 -7.56 13.30 -22.06
C VAL A 263 -6.43 12.28 -22.17
N ILE A 264 -6.39 11.31 -21.25
CA ILE A 264 -5.38 10.25 -21.23
C ILE A 264 -5.50 9.39 -22.50
N THR A 265 -6.71 8.96 -22.87
CA THR A 265 -6.95 8.17 -24.09
C THR A 265 -6.44 8.90 -25.32
N TYR A 266 -6.74 10.20 -25.46
CA TYR A 266 -6.27 11.00 -26.59
C TYR A 266 -4.75 11.07 -26.67
N ARG A 267 -4.08 11.35 -25.54
CA ARG A 267 -2.61 11.45 -25.47
C ARG A 267 -1.94 10.09 -25.67
N SER A 268 -2.44 9.06 -25.02
CA SER A 268 -1.88 7.71 -25.13
C SER A 268 -1.98 7.15 -26.54
N ARG A 269 -3.07 7.46 -27.25
CA ARG A 269 -3.23 7.08 -28.66
C ARG A 269 -2.10 7.65 -29.53
N GLN A 270 -1.69 8.89 -29.29
CA GLN A 270 -0.59 9.50 -30.05
C GLN A 270 0.75 8.83 -29.75
N VAL A 271 1.05 8.60 -28.47
CA VAL A 271 2.33 8.00 -28.04
C VAL A 271 2.45 6.55 -28.51
N LEU A 272 1.41 5.74 -28.29
CA LEU A 272 1.42 4.34 -28.69
C LEU A 272 1.42 4.16 -30.22
N ALA A 273 0.73 5.02 -30.97
CA ALA A 273 0.80 5.00 -32.43
C ALA A 273 2.20 5.37 -32.95
N ALA A 274 2.90 6.30 -32.30
CA ALA A 274 4.27 6.65 -32.64
C ALA A 274 5.27 5.54 -32.33
N HIS A 275 4.96 4.65 -31.37
CA HIS A 275 5.78 3.48 -31.05
C HIS A 275 5.73 2.39 -32.15
N GLY A 276 4.69 2.40 -32.99
CA GLY A 276 4.50 1.45 -34.11
C GLY A 276 4.36 0.01 -33.66
N ASP A 277 4.83 -0.93 -34.48
CA ASP A 277 4.76 -2.38 -34.24
C ASP A 277 5.93 -2.92 -33.38
N ALA A 278 6.70 -2.03 -32.73
CA ALA A 278 7.78 -2.48 -31.87
C ALA A 278 7.22 -3.29 -30.69
N PRO A 279 7.83 -4.43 -30.32
CA PRO A 279 7.34 -5.26 -29.24
C PRO A 279 7.36 -4.51 -27.91
N LEU A 280 6.28 -4.65 -27.15
CA LEU A 280 6.09 -4.12 -25.80
C LEU A 280 6.03 -5.28 -24.81
N PRO A 281 7.17 -5.85 -24.41
CA PRO A 281 7.16 -7.01 -23.51
C PRO A 281 6.54 -6.62 -22.17
N PRO A 282 5.78 -7.54 -21.52
CA PRO A 282 5.28 -7.33 -20.18
C PRO A 282 6.45 -7.27 -19.18
N THR A 283 6.27 -6.50 -18.12
CA THR A 283 7.35 -6.29 -17.12
C THR A 283 7.45 -7.42 -16.09
N GLY A 284 6.48 -8.34 -16.04
CA GLY A 284 6.25 -9.13 -14.85
C GLY A 284 5.79 -8.25 -13.66
N LEU A 285 5.75 -8.81 -12.46
CA LEU A 285 5.47 -8.04 -11.25
C LEU A 285 6.67 -7.14 -10.91
N LEU A 286 6.41 -5.83 -10.80
CA LEU A 286 7.45 -4.81 -10.74
C LEU A 286 8.21 -4.78 -9.41
N GLY A 287 9.51 -4.81 -9.51
CA GLY A 287 10.46 -4.62 -8.42
C GLY A 287 10.55 -5.83 -7.46
N PRO A 288 11.49 -5.79 -6.50
CA PRO A 288 11.73 -6.92 -5.59
C PRO A 288 10.52 -7.30 -4.71
N GLY A 289 9.65 -6.33 -4.38
CA GLY A 289 8.38 -6.62 -3.69
C GLY A 289 7.38 -7.35 -4.58
N GLY A 290 7.39 -7.07 -5.89
CA GLY A 290 6.62 -7.81 -6.89
C GLY A 290 7.12 -9.24 -7.05
N SER A 291 8.43 -9.45 -7.09
CA SER A 291 9.04 -10.79 -7.15
C SER A 291 8.67 -11.62 -5.92
N ALA A 292 8.76 -11.05 -4.70
CA ALA A 292 8.34 -11.72 -3.48
C ALA A 292 6.85 -12.10 -3.50
N ALA A 293 5.98 -11.22 -4.00
CA ALA A 293 4.55 -11.49 -4.13
C ALA A 293 4.25 -12.56 -5.19
N GLY A 294 5.02 -12.62 -6.26
CA GLY A 294 4.92 -13.65 -7.29
C GLY A 294 5.24 -15.04 -6.73
N SER A 295 6.26 -15.15 -5.90
CA SER A 295 6.67 -16.40 -5.27
C SER A 295 5.69 -16.92 -4.20
N ALA A 296 4.92 -16.04 -3.59
CA ALA A 296 3.97 -16.37 -2.51
C ALA A 296 2.56 -16.73 -3.03
N GLY A 297 2.30 -16.67 -4.35
CA GLY A 297 0.97 -16.97 -4.90
C GLY A 297 0.60 -18.45 -4.85
N PRO A 298 -0.70 -18.79 -4.77
CA PRO A 298 -1.18 -20.17 -4.65
C PRO A 298 -0.83 -21.07 -5.85
N ASP A 299 -0.48 -20.49 -6.99
CA ASP A 299 -0.11 -21.21 -8.21
C ASP A 299 1.41 -21.49 -8.30
N HIS A 300 2.20 -21.20 -7.27
CA HIS A 300 3.63 -21.47 -7.27
C HIS A 300 3.90 -22.92 -6.86
N PRO A 301 4.55 -23.76 -7.73
CA PRO A 301 4.67 -25.20 -7.52
C PRO A 301 5.50 -25.60 -6.29
N GLU A 302 6.38 -24.73 -5.80
CA GLU A 302 7.27 -25.03 -4.66
C GLU A 302 6.55 -25.04 -3.30
N LEU A 303 5.39 -24.37 -3.16
CA LEU A 303 4.62 -24.35 -1.91
C LEU A 303 3.71 -25.58 -1.75
N ARG A 304 3.43 -26.32 -2.83
CA ARG A 304 2.64 -27.57 -2.76
C ARG A 304 3.44 -28.79 -2.25
N ALA A 305 4.74 -28.71 -2.23
CA ALA A 305 5.59 -29.82 -1.80
C ALA A 305 5.68 -30.01 -0.28
N GLU A 306 5.29 -29.01 0.51
CA GLU A 306 5.33 -29.09 1.98
C GLU A 306 3.99 -29.49 2.62
N GLU A 307 2.87 -29.50 1.85
CA GLU A 307 1.54 -29.86 2.36
C GLU A 307 1.08 -31.30 2.12
N GLU A 308 1.89 -32.15 1.46
CA GLU A 308 1.56 -33.57 1.44
C GLU A 308 1.90 -34.22 2.81
N PRO A 309 0.89 -34.66 3.58
CA PRO A 309 1.15 -35.42 4.79
C PRO A 309 1.87 -36.70 4.38
N ARG A 310 3.06 -36.93 4.93
CA ARG A 310 3.72 -38.24 4.90
C ARG A 310 2.74 -39.28 5.44
N GLN A 311 2.01 -39.93 4.55
CA GLN A 311 1.30 -41.13 4.91
C GLN A 311 2.35 -42.17 5.30
N ALA A 312 2.34 -42.51 6.56
CA ALA A 312 3.19 -43.51 7.16
C ALA A 312 2.86 -44.87 6.56
N GLU A 313 3.92 -45.58 6.15
CA GLU A 313 3.92 -47.06 6.10
C GLU A 313 3.90 -47.62 7.50
#